data_7fea2a816ca807f1d7d2d48aee51c7f7
#
_entry.id   7fea2a816ca807f1d7d2d48aee51c7f7
#
_cell.length_a   1.000
_cell.length_b   1.000
_cell.length_c   1.000
_cell.angle_alpha   90.00
_cell.angle_beta   90.00
_cell.angle_gamma   90.00
#
_symmetry.space_group_name_H-M   'P 1'
#
loop_
_entity.id
_entity.type
_entity.pdbx_description
1 polymer ?
#
loop_
_entity_poly.entity_id
_entity_poly.type
_entity_poly.pdbx_seq_one_letter_code
_entity_poly.pdbx_strand_id
1 'polypeptide(L)'
;KESKKSTPVKVYINGNLDGVNLENIEVYGSNNFYVLYGESEKISDVILNNKDRIKNFRVENDRRNSAIPMLDLLAIDARIEPGAIIRDKVIIGKNAVIMMGAVINIGAEIGEGSMVDMNAVIGARGKIGKRVHLGAGAVVAGVLEPPSKSPCEIGDDVMIGANSVILEGVKIGNGSVVAAGSVVVDDVPA
;
A
#
# COMPACT_ATOMS: atom_id res chain seq x y z
N LYS A 1 -7.33 -6.46 13.77
CA LYS A 1 -8.59 -5.86 14.33
C LYS A 1 -8.30 -4.85 15.44
N GLU A 2 -7.16 -4.94 16.12
CA GLU A 2 -6.82 -4.10 17.29
C GLU A 2 -5.99 -2.85 16.92
N SER A 3 -5.61 -2.68 15.66
CA SER A 3 -4.81 -1.52 15.23
C SER A 3 -5.60 -0.23 15.38
N LYS A 4 -4.96 0.77 15.98
CA LYS A 4 -5.54 2.11 16.13
C LYS A 4 -5.82 2.68 14.74
N LYS A 5 -7.05 3.06 14.49
CA LYS A 5 -7.46 3.74 13.26
C LYS A 5 -7.03 5.20 13.33
N SER A 6 -6.60 5.75 12.19
CA SER A 6 -6.17 7.13 12.07
C SER A 6 -6.70 7.79 10.80
N THR A 7 -6.85 9.09 10.87
CA THR A 7 -7.20 9.95 9.73
C THR A 7 -6.19 11.09 9.69
N PRO A 8 -4.97 10.82 9.22
CA PRO A 8 -3.95 11.85 9.11
C PRO A 8 -4.34 12.86 8.03
N VAL A 9 -4.08 14.12 8.32
CA VAL A 9 -4.29 15.22 7.38
C VAL A 9 -3.05 16.10 7.31
N LYS A 10 -2.88 16.74 6.17
CA LYS A 10 -1.96 17.83 5.94
C LYS A 10 -2.77 19.11 5.74
N VAL A 11 -2.42 20.17 6.43
CA VAL A 11 -3.16 21.42 6.34
C VAL A 11 -2.22 22.58 6.11
N TYR A 12 -2.55 23.38 5.11
CA TYR A 12 -1.92 24.68 4.87
C TYR A 12 -2.75 25.75 5.54
N ILE A 13 -2.13 26.62 6.31
CA ILE A 13 -2.79 27.70 7.05
C ILE A 13 -2.14 29.03 6.74
N ASN A 14 -2.96 30.00 6.37
CA ASN A 14 -2.63 31.42 6.43
C ASN A 14 -3.27 32.03 7.68
N GLY A 15 -2.46 32.47 8.63
CA GLY A 15 -2.95 33.04 9.90
C GLY A 15 -1.86 33.04 10.93
N ASN A 16 -2.11 33.62 12.09
CA ASN A 16 -1.16 33.66 13.18
C ASN A 16 -1.44 32.54 14.18
N LEU A 17 -0.50 31.60 14.31
CA LEU A 17 -0.56 30.49 15.28
C LEU A 17 0.40 30.66 16.46
N ASP A 18 0.97 31.86 16.68
CA ASP A 18 1.88 32.10 17.81
C ASP A 18 1.16 31.88 19.15
N GLY A 19 1.73 31.02 19.99
CA GLY A 19 1.18 30.67 21.31
C GLY A 19 -0.05 29.73 21.26
N VAL A 20 -0.43 29.21 20.08
CA VAL A 20 -1.45 28.17 19.97
C VAL A 20 -0.86 26.83 20.41
N ASN A 21 -1.62 26.06 21.20
CA ASN A 21 -1.20 24.71 21.57
C ASN A 21 -1.28 23.78 20.36
N LEU A 22 -0.13 23.29 19.90
CA LEU A 22 0.04 22.41 18.75
C LEU A 22 0.64 21.05 19.18
N GLU A 23 0.37 20.62 20.39
CA GLU A 23 0.89 19.37 20.93
C GLU A 23 0.45 18.16 20.09
N ASN A 24 1.41 17.30 19.73
CA ASN A 24 1.23 16.14 18.84
C ASN A 24 0.77 16.52 17.42
N ILE A 25 1.11 17.69 16.94
CA ILE A 25 0.97 18.15 15.56
C ILE A 25 2.38 18.54 15.08
N GLU A 26 2.77 18.04 13.94
CA GLU A 26 4.00 18.49 13.29
C GLU A 26 3.74 19.82 12.61
N VAL A 27 4.62 20.79 12.84
CA VAL A 27 4.45 22.17 12.38
C VAL A 27 5.65 22.60 11.57
N TYR A 28 5.39 23.10 10.38
CA TYR A 28 6.37 23.71 9.50
C TYR A 28 5.92 25.12 9.11
N GLY A 29 6.85 26.07 9.06
CA GLY A 29 6.57 27.44 8.66
C GLY A 29 6.63 28.43 9.81
N SER A 30 6.40 29.70 9.49
CA SER A 30 6.42 30.86 10.38
C SER A 30 5.75 32.04 9.69
N ASN A 31 5.65 33.21 10.40
CA ASN A 31 5.21 34.46 9.78
C ASN A 31 3.85 34.38 9.05
N ASN A 32 2.88 33.83 9.73
CA ASN A 32 1.49 33.69 9.23
C ASN A 32 1.28 32.66 8.11
N PHE A 33 2.27 31.82 7.81
CA PHE A 33 2.08 30.67 6.91
C PHE A 33 2.62 29.41 7.56
N TYR A 34 1.75 28.41 7.72
CA TYR A 34 2.08 27.15 8.37
C TYR A 34 1.59 25.96 7.55
N VAL A 35 2.32 24.85 7.64
CA VAL A 35 1.90 23.53 7.19
C VAL A 35 1.85 22.63 8.41
N LEU A 36 0.70 22.07 8.69
CA LEU A 36 0.46 21.17 9.82
C LEU A 36 0.24 19.75 9.34
N TYR A 37 0.82 18.77 10.04
CA TYR A 37 0.53 17.34 9.87
C TYR A 37 0.03 16.77 11.20
N GLY A 38 -1.09 16.06 11.17
CA GLY A 38 -1.64 15.46 12.39
C GLY A 38 -2.96 14.76 12.17
N GLU A 39 -3.53 14.24 13.26
CA GLU A 39 -4.86 13.65 13.25
C GLU A 39 -5.94 14.70 12.96
N SER A 40 -6.91 14.34 12.13
CA SER A 40 -7.98 15.22 11.66
C SER A 40 -8.75 15.90 12.80
N GLU A 41 -9.03 15.18 13.88
CA GLU A 41 -9.73 15.71 15.04
C GLU A 41 -8.94 16.84 15.70
N LYS A 42 -7.65 16.62 15.97
CA LYS A 42 -6.77 17.64 16.60
C LYS A 42 -6.62 18.88 15.71
N ILE A 43 -6.42 18.66 14.41
CA ILE A 43 -6.30 19.77 13.46
C ILE A 43 -7.62 20.55 13.37
N SER A 44 -8.74 19.87 13.38
CA SER A 44 -10.06 20.52 13.38
C SER A 44 -10.27 21.39 14.63
N ASP A 45 -9.86 20.90 15.80
CA ASP A 45 -9.92 21.67 17.05
C ASP A 45 -9.06 22.92 16.98
N VAL A 46 -7.84 22.83 16.45
CA VAL A 46 -6.96 23.99 16.24
C VAL A 46 -7.64 25.03 15.35
N ILE A 47 -8.21 24.61 14.22
CA ILE A 47 -8.88 25.52 13.28
C ILE A 47 -10.12 26.16 13.91
N LEU A 48 -10.96 25.36 14.57
CA LEU A 48 -12.20 25.83 15.17
C LEU A 48 -11.98 26.82 16.31
N ASN A 49 -10.97 26.57 17.15
CA ASN A 49 -10.66 27.39 18.32
C ASN A 49 -9.87 28.66 17.99
N ASN A 50 -9.38 28.81 16.75
CA ASN A 50 -8.54 29.94 16.32
C ASN A 50 -9.07 30.61 15.03
N LYS A 51 -10.37 30.57 14.79
CA LYS A 51 -10.98 31.10 13.57
C LYS A 51 -10.70 32.58 13.32
N ASP A 52 -10.62 33.35 14.38
CA ASP A 52 -10.33 34.78 14.36
C ASP A 52 -8.88 35.09 13.95
N ARG A 53 -7.98 34.14 14.11
CA ARG A 53 -6.53 34.23 13.81
C ARG A 53 -6.17 33.59 12.47
N ILE A 54 -7.07 32.75 11.90
CA ILE A 54 -6.85 32.02 10.65
C ILE A 54 -7.63 32.71 9.53
N LYS A 55 -6.92 33.23 8.52
CA LYS A 55 -7.54 33.89 7.36
C LYS A 55 -8.16 32.90 6.39
N ASN A 56 -7.39 31.86 6.06
CA ASN A 56 -7.85 30.74 5.25
C ASN A 56 -6.98 29.49 5.50
N PHE A 57 -7.50 28.34 5.09
CA PHE A 57 -6.78 27.09 5.18
C PHE A 57 -7.21 26.13 4.05
N ARG A 58 -6.35 25.14 3.77
CA ARG A 58 -6.64 24.03 2.86
C ARG A 58 -6.25 22.72 3.52
N VAL A 59 -7.16 21.76 3.54
CA VAL A 59 -6.94 20.41 4.05
C VAL A 59 -6.71 19.45 2.90
N GLU A 60 -5.68 18.62 3.03
CA GLU A 60 -5.42 17.49 2.15
C GLU A 60 -5.39 16.21 2.99
N ASN A 61 -6.08 15.16 2.51
CA ASN A 61 -6.05 13.84 3.11
C ASN A 61 -6.17 12.77 2.02
N ASP A 62 -5.60 11.61 2.27
CA ASP A 62 -5.61 10.47 1.34
C ASP A 62 -6.32 9.24 1.90
N ARG A 63 -6.71 9.26 3.19
CA ARG A 63 -7.36 8.14 3.87
C ARG A 63 -8.23 8.60 5.03
N ARG A 64 -9.15 7.74 5.44
CA ARG A 64 -9.99 7.93 6.62
C ARG A 64 -10.12 6.63 7.42
N ASN A 65 -9.96 6.69 8.74
CA ASN A 65 -10.05 5.53 9.63
C ASN A 65 -9.19 4.35 9.15
N SER A 66 -8.01 4.64 8.60
CA SER A 66 -7.08 3.62 8.15
C SER A 66 -6.28 3.08 9.34
N ALA A 67 -6.14 1.76 9.39
CA ALA A 67 -5.39 1.09 10.47
C ALA A 67 -4.03 0.55 9.99
N ILE A 68 -3.77 0.59 8.69
CA ILE A 68 -2.56 0.03 8.10
C ILE A 68 -1.89 1.11 7.25
N PRO A 69 -0.66 1.52 7.61
CA PRO A 69 0.09 2.50 6.82
C PRO A 69 0.49 1.93 5.45
N MET A 70 0.96 2.81 4.59
CA MET A 70 1.63 2.46 3.35
C MET A 70 3.09 2.10 3.63
N LEU A 71 3.69 1.30 2.75
CA LEU A 71 5.12 0.98 2.80
C LEU A 71 5.95 2.24 2.53
N ASP A 72 7.02 2.44 3.29
CA ASP A 72 8.05 3.43 2.95
C ASP A 72 8.85 2.92 1.75
N LEU A 73 8.81 3.67 0.66
CA LEU A 73 9.42 3.28 -0.61
C LEU A 73 10.85 3.79 -0.79
N LEU A 74 11.34 4.68 0.09
CA LEU A 74 12.60 5.40 -0.12
C LEU A 74 13.85 4.52 -0.14
N ALA A 75 13.83 3.39 0.60
CA ALA A 75 14.97 2.48 0.73
C ALA A 75 14.83 1.20 -0.10
N ILE A 76 13.85 1.11 -1.00
CA ILE A 76 13.58 -0.12 -1.76
C ILE A 76 14.36 -0.14 -3.06
N ASP A 77 15.20 -1.16 -3.24
CA ASP A 77 16.00 -1.36 -4.47
C ASP A 77 15.17 -2.04 -5.57
N ALA A 78 14.11 -1.37 -6.01
CA ALA A 78 13.18 -1.85 -7.03
C ALA A 78 12.60 -0.68 -7.83
N ARG A 79 12.05 -0.95 -9.00
CA ARG A 79 11.30 0.03 -9.78
C ARG A 79 9.83 0.00 -9.36
N ILE A 80 9.33 1.10 -8.83
CA ILE A 80 7.94 1.24 -8.42
C ILE A 80 7.32 2.43 -9.15
N GLU A 81 6.36 2.15 -10.01
CA GLU A 81 5.72 3.17 -10.83
C GLU A 81 4.65 3.96 -10.06
N PRO A 82 4.38 5.22 -10.44
CA PRO A 82 3.33 6.01 -9.83
C PRO A 82 1.96 5.32 -9.88
N GLY A 83 1.20 5.45 -8.78
CA GLY A 83 -0.13 4.85 -8.65
C GLY A 83 -0.14 3.39 -8.17
N ALA A 84 1.02 2.78 -7.92
CA ALA A 84 1.09 1.52 -7.18
C ALA A 84 0.69 1.75 -5.71
N ILE A 85 -0.15 0.88 -5.16
CA ILE A 85 -0.62 0.93 -3.77
C ILE A 85 -0.02 -0.24 -3.01
N ILE A 86 0.93 0.04 -2.13
CA ILE A 86 1.69 -0.98 -1.41
C ILE A 86 1.53 -0.75 0.09
N ARG A 87 0.97 -1.73 0.79
CA ARG A 87 0.74 -1.64 2.23
C ARG A 87 1.98 -2.00 3.03
N ASP A 88 1.98 -1.58 4.30
CA ASP A 88 3.05 -1.89 5.26
C ASP A 88 3.36 -3.39 5.34
N LYS A 89 4.60 -3.73 5.74
CA LYS A 89 5.12 -5.10 5.88
C LYS A 89 5.16 -5.91 4.57
N VAL A 90 5.06 -5.27 3.43
CA VAL A 90 5.36 -5.92 2.14
C VAL A 90 6.88 -5.98 1.97
N ILE A 91 7.37 -7.12 1.50
CA ILE A 91 8.78 -7.32 1.16
C ILE A 91 8.91 -7.32 -0.35
N ILE A 92 9.77 -6.45 -0.90
CA ILE A 92 10.04 -6.35 -2.33
C ILE A 92 11.51 -6.65 -2.56
N GLY A 93 11.77 -7.68 -3.35
CA GLY A 93 13.11 -8.12 -3.71
C GLY A 93 13.79 -7.14 -4.67
N LYS A 94 15.12 -7.21 -4.68
CA LYS A 94 15.98 -6.38 -5.54
C LYS A 94 15.58 -6.51 -7.02
N ASN A 95 15.67 -5.41 -7.76
CA ASN A 95 15.34 -5.33 -9.19
C ASN A 95 13.90 -5.77 -9.54
N ALA A 96 13.00 -5.90 -8.59
CA ALA A 96 11.60 -6.11 -8.90
C ALA A 96 11.00 -4.88 -9.60
N VAL A 97 9.94 -5.10 -10.35
CA VAL A 97 9.21 -4.06 -11.06
C VAL A 97 7.75 -4.09 -10.67
N ILE A 98 7.27 -3.00 -10.06
CA ILE A 98 5.86 -2.82 -9.69
C ILE A 98 5.28 -1.75 -10.58
N MET A 99 4.35 -2.15 -11.45
CA MET A 99 3.76 -1.25 -12.44
C MET A 99 2.61 -0.42 -11.84
N MET A 100 2.19 0.59 -12.60
CA MET A 100 1.12 1.51 -12.20
C MET A 100 -0.19 0.78 -11.91
N GLY A 101 -0.86 1.18 -10.84
CA GLY A 101 -2.14 0.61 -10.43
C GLY A 101 -2.06 -0.76 -9.74
N ALA A 102 -0.87 -1.36 -9.61
CA ALA A 102 -0.71 -2.59 -8.85
C ALA A 102 -1.09 -2.37 -7.37
N VAL A 103 -1.80 -3.33 -6.78
CA VAL A 103 -2.24 -3.29 -5.38
C VAL A 103 -1.65 -4.46 -4.62
N ILE A 104 -0.79 -4.16 -3.65
CA ILE A 104 -0.08 -5.18 -2.87
C ILE A 104 -0.45 -5.04 -1.40
N ASN A 105 -1.10 -6.06 -0.88
CA ASN A 105 -1.64 -6.04 0.48
C ASN A 105 -0.59 -6.46 1.51
N ILE A 106 -0.89 -6.17 2.79
CA ILE A 106 0.00 -6.36 3.93
C ILE A 106 0.63 -7.76 3.98
N GLY A 107 1.94 -7.79 4.23
CA GLY A 107 2.70 -9.02 4.43
C GLY A 107 2.90 -9.87 3.17
N ALA A 108 2.60 -9.34 1.99
CA ALA A 108 2.98 -10.00 0.74
C ALA A 108 4.50 -9.94 0.52
N GLU A 109 5.02 -10.92 -0.20
CA GLU A 109 6.44 -11.03 -0.53
C GLU A 109 6.59 -11.13 -2.06
N ILE A 110 7.44 -10.29 -2.64
CA ILE A 110 7.78 -10.29 -4.06
C ILE A 110 9.26 -10.59 -4.21
N GLY A 111 9.58 -11.66 -4.92
CA GLY A 111 10.96 -12.11 -5.15
C GLY A 111 11.75 -11.22 -6.10
N GLU A 112 13.06 -11.38 -6.05
CA GLU A 112 14.04 -10.65 -6.87
C GLU A 112 13.73 -10.75 -8.37
N GLY A 113 13.78 -9.62 -9.08
CA GLY A 113 13.61 -9.57 -10.53
C GLY A 113 12.21 -9.87 -11.03
N SER A 114 11.23 -10.00 -10.14
CA SER A 114 9.84 -10.26 -10.52
C SER A 114 9.13 -9.00 -10.96
N MET A 115 8.19 -9.15 -11.89
CA MET A 115 7.32 -8.07 -12.37
C MET A 115 5.89 -8.28 -11.91
N VAL A 116 5.33 -7.28 -11.25
CA VAL A 116 3.91 -7.15 -10.95
C VAL A 116 3.34 -6.13 -11.91
N ASP A 117 2.64 -6.59 -12.93
CA ASP A 117 2.20 -5.76 -14.04
C ASP A 117 0.99 -4.88 -13.67
N MET A 118 0.54 -4.04 -14.60
CA MET A 118 -0.47 -3.01 -14.38
C MET A 118 -1.76 -3.56 -13.79
N ASN A 119 -2.27 -2.91 -12.74
CA ASN A 119 -3.51 -3.27 -12.04
C ASN A 119 -3.55 -4.70 -11.48
N ALA A 120 -2.43 -5.40 -11.40
CA ALA A 120 -2.39 -6.70 -10.74
C ALA A 120 -2.60 -6.54 -9.23
N VAL A 121 -3.23 -7.55 -8.61
CA VAL A 121 -3.54 -7.55 -7.18
C VAL A 121 -2.85 -8.71 -6.49
N ILE A 122 -2.07 -8.42 -5.46
CA ILE A 122 -1.52 -9.43 -4.56
C ILE A 122 -2.21 -9.27 -3.20
N GLY A 123 -2.98 -10.27 -2.85
CA GLY A 123 -3.68 -10.36 -1.57
C GLY A 123 -2.72 -10.48 -0.39
N ALA A 124 -3.26 -10.32 0.81
CA ALA A 124 -2.45 -10.36 2.03
C ALA A 124 -1.66 -11.67 2.15
N ARG A 125 -0.38 -11.55 2.50
CA ARG A 125 0.55 -12.67 2.68
C ARG A 125 0.84 -13.50 1.41
N GLY A 126 0.35 -13.09 0.25
CA GLY A 126 0.69 -13.75 -1.02
C GLY A 126 2.20 -13.75 -1.26
N LYS A 127 2.76 -14.88 -1.71
CA LYS A 127 4.19 -15.04 -1.96
C LYS A 127 4.44 -15.20 -3.45
N ILE A 128 5.23 -14.30 -3.99
CA ILE A 128 5.68 -14.32 -5.38
C ILE A 128 7.17 -14.65 -5.39
N GLY A 129 7.55 -15.72 -6.05
CA GLY A 129 8.94 -16.15 -6.23
C GLY A 129 9.80 -15.16 -7.02
N LYS A 130 10.98 -15.58 -7.42
CA LYS A 130 11.91 -14.77 -8.20
C LYS A 130 11.61 -14.87 -9.70
N ARG A 131 11.90 -13.80 -10.44
CA ARG A 131 11.75 -13.72 -11.91
C ARG A 131 10.36 -14.14 -12.40
N VAL A 132 9.36 -13.91 -11.56
CA VAL A 132 7.95 -14.15 -11.92
C VAL A 132 7.44 -12.98 -12.75
N HIS A 133 6.64 -13.27 -13.76
CA HIS A 133 5.83 -12.27 -14.43
C HIS A 133 4.36 -12.46 -14.02
N LEU A 134 3.86 -11.60 -13.16
CA LEU A 134 2.45 -11.52 -12.82
C LEU A 134 1.77 -10.56 -13.78
N GLY A 135 1.03 -11.08 -14.76
CA GLY A 135 0.44 -10.32 -15.86
C GLY A 135 -0.60 -9.29 -15.42
N ALA A 136 -0.86 -8.34 -16.30
CA ALA A 136 -1.77 -7.22 -16.03
C ALA A 136 -3.16 -7.68 -15.58
N GLY A 137 -3.67 -7.06 -14.52
CA GLY A 137 -4.98 -7.39 -13.96
C GLY A 137 -5.08 -8.77 -13.29
N ALA A 138 -3.99 -9.52 -13.20
CA ALA A 138 -4.02 -10.81 -12.51
C ALA A 138 -4.23 -10.62 -10.99
N VAL A 139 -4.90 -11.58 -10.38
CA VAL A 139 -5.23 -11.57 -8.95
C VAL A 139 -4.66 -12.80 -8.27
N VAL A 140 -3.78 -12.58 -7.31
CA VAL A 140 -3.33 -13.60 -6.36
C VAL A 140 -4.10 -13.39 -5.07
N ALA A 141 -5.00 -14.30 -4.75
CA ALA A 141 -5.87 -14.18 -3.58
C ALA A 141 -5.06 -14.20 -2.28
N GLY A 142 -5.54 -13.46 -1.31
CA GLY A 142 -4.88 -13.32 -0.02
C GLY A 142 -5.63 -13.98 1.11
N VAL A 143 -4.91 -14.37 2.14
CA VAL A 143 -5.50 -14.92 3.38
C VAL A 143 -5.05 -14.10 4.58
N LEU A 144 -6.00 -13.42 5.21
CA LEU A 144 -5.80 -12.76 6.51
C LEU A 144 -6.36 -13.58 7.67
N GLU A 145 -7.51 -14.21 7.46
CA GLU A 145 -8.23 -14.99 8.48
C GLU A 145 -8.80 -16.29 7.87
N PRO A 146 -8.60 -17.41 8.51
CA PRO A 146 -7.81 -17.64 9.71
C PRO A 146 -6.30 -17.57 9.43
N PRO A 147 -5.44 -17.14 10.40
CA PRO A 147 -3.99 -17.07 10.23
C PRO A 147 -3.33 -18.42 9.93
N SER A 148 -4.00 -19.51 10.27
CA SER A 148 -3.56 -20.90 10.03
C SER A 148 -3.68 -21.34 8.56
N LYS A 149 -4.45 -20.62 7.75
CA LYS A 149 -4.62 -20.98 6.33
C LYS A 149 -3.35 -20.58 5.54
N SER A 150 -2.88 -21.48 4.69
CA SER A 150 -1.70 -21.25 3.86
C SER A 150 -1.92 -20.08 2.90
N PRO A 151 -0.93 -19.19 2.72
CA PRO A 151 -1.00 -18.18 1.67
C PRO A 151 -0.93 -18.81 0.29
N CYS A 152 -1.29 -18.03 -0.73
CA CYS A 152 -0.98 -18.33 -2.10
C CYS A 152 0.53 -18.26 -2.33
N GLU A 153 1.13 -19.24 -3.00
CA GLU A 153 2.57 -19.31 -3.26
C GLU A 153 2.82 -19.49 -4.76
N ILE A 154 3.48 -18.54 -5.38
CA ILE A 154 3.93 -18.61 -6.78
C ILE A 154 5.43 -18.88 -6.77
N GLY A 155 5.84 -19.98 -7.40
CA GLY A 155 7.24 -20.39 -7.47
C GLY A 155 8.11 -19.45 -8.34
N ASP A 156 9.38 -19.79 -8.46
CA ASP A 156 10.32 -19.02 -9.28
C ASP A 156 10.08 -19.26 -10.79
N ASP A 157 10.42 -18.26 -11.61
CA ASP A 157 10.37 -18.33 -13.09
C ASP A 157 8.96 -18.62 -13.66
N VAL A 158 7.90 -18.31 -12.89
CA VAL A 158 6.51 -18.54 -13.29
C VAL A 158 5.99 -17.37 -14.12
N MET A 159 5.18 -17.69 -15.14
CA MET A 159 4.40 -16.70 -15.88
C MET A 159 2.92 -16.85 -15.58
N ILE A 160 2.30 -15.81 -15.04
CA ILE A 160 0.86 -15.71 -14.83
C ILE A 160 0.28 -14.79 -15.89
N GLY A 161 -0.57 -15.32 -16.75
CA GLY A 161 -1.21 -14.56 -17.83
C GLY A 161 -2.14 -13.46 -17.29
N ALA A 162 -2.37 -12.45 -18.11
CA ALA A 162 -3.22 -11.31 -17.75
C ALA A 162 -4.63 -11.73 -17.34
N ASN A 163 -5.22 -11.02 -16.37
CA ASN A 163 -6.56 -11.28 -15.84
C ASN A 163 -6.79 -12.69 -15.29
N SER A 164 -5.75 -13.43 -14.94
CA SER A 164 -5.89 -14.72 -14.25
C SER A 164 -6.19 -14.52 -12.78
N VAL A 165 -6.89 -15.47 -12.17
CA VAL A 165 -7.20 -15.47 -10.73
C VAL A 165 -6.64 -16.75 -10.11
N ILE A 166 -5.76 -16.58 -9.11
CA ILE A 166 -5.21 -17.69 -8.32
C ILE A 166 -5.89 -17.67 -6.95
N LEU A 167 -6.61 -18.74 -6.62
CA LEU A 167 -7.39 -18.80 -5.37
C LEU A 167 -6.51 -19.03 -4.14
N GLU A 168 -7.12 -18.81 -2.96
CA GLU A 168 -6.43 -18.89 -1.68
C GLU A 168 -5.80 -20.26 -1.43
N GLY A 169 -4.53 -20.26 -1.04
CA GLY A 169 -3.77 -21.44 -0.65
C GLY A 169 -3.21 -22.24 -1.82
N VAL A 170 -3.52 -21.86 -3.06
CA VAL A 170 -2.97 -22.52 -4.26
C VAL A 170 -1.47 -22.28 -4.36
N LYS A 171 -0.75 -23.31 -4.78
CA LYS A 171 0.69 -23.28 -5.08
C LYS A 171 0.93 -23.48 -6.56
N ILE A 172 1.69 -22.57 -7.16
CA ILE A 172 2.14 -22.68 -8.54
C ILE A 172 3.62 -23.07 -8.53
N GLY A 173 3.94 -24.22 -9.10
CA GLY A 173 5.30 -24.74 -9.16
C GLY A 173 6.23 -23.90 -10.05
N ASN A 174 7.53 -24.05 -9.84
CA ASN A 174 8.55 -23.27 -10.57
C ASN A 174 8.44 -23.49 -12.10
N GLY A 175 8.63 -22.41 -12.86
CA GLY A 175 8.64 -22.46 -14.31
C GLY A 175 7.28 -22.68 -14.97
N SER A 176 6.21 -22.81 -14.19
CA SER A 176 4.85 -23.02 -14.73
C SER A 176 4.35 -21.81 -15.50
N VAL A 177 3.43 -22.03 -16.42
CA VAL A 177 2.71 -21.00 -17.17
C VAL A 177 1.22 -21.13 -16.96
N VAL A 178 0.59 -20.08 -16.47
CA VAL A 178 -0.87 -19.96 -16.36
C VAL A 178 -1.36 -19.09 -17.49
N ALA A 179 -2.28 -19.63 -18.31
CA ALA A 179 -2.83 -18.90 -19.44
C ALA A 179 -3.67 -17.69 -19.00
N ALA A 180 -3.71 -16.64 -19.82
CA ALA A 180 -4.52 -15.45 -19.54
C ALA A 180 -6.00 -15.79 -19.32
N GLY A 181 -6.62 -15.09 -18.37
CA GLY A 181 -8.03 -15.28 -18.00
C GLY A 181 -8.35 -16.57 -17.26
N SER A 182 -7.37 -17.36 -16.86
CA SER A 182 -7.58 -18.61 -16.12
C SER A 182 -8.04 -18.35 -14.68
N VAL A 183 -8.86 -19.24 -14.15
CA VAL A 183 -9.15 -19.35 -12.72
C VAL A 183 -8.50 -20.64 -12.21
N VAL A 184 -7.46 -20.48 -11.38
CA VAL A 184 -6.68 -21.59 -10.84
C VAL A 184 -7.21 -21.92 -9.44
N VAL A 185 -7.77 -23.09 -9.29
CA VAL A 185 -8.46 -23.56 -8.07
C VAL A 185 -7.66 -24.63 -7.32
N ASP A 186 -6.71 -25.27 -7.98
CA ASP A 186 -5.87 -26.32 -7.45
C ASP A 186 -4.38 -26.03 -7.72
N ASP A 187 -3.49 -26.73 -7.03
CA ASP A 187 -2.04 -26.60 -7.20
C ASP A 187 -1.63 -26.95 -8.64
N VAL A 188 -0.68 -26.19 -9.17
CA VAL A 188 -0.07 -26.41 -10.47
C VAL A 188 1.35 -26.93 -10.26
N PRO A 189 1.72 -28.12 -10.76
CA PRO A 189 3.09 -28.62 -10.64
C PRO A 189 4.08 -27.80 -11.46
N ALA A 190 5.40 -28.01 -11.18
CA ALA A 190 6.50 -27.43 -11.94
C ALA A 190 6.61 -28.03 -13.34
#